data_a944443ee68ff96f1fad85d0c32b66bd
#
_entry.id   a944443ee68ff96f1fad85d0c32b66bd
#
_cell.length_a   1.000
_cell.length_b   1.000
_cell.length_c   1.000
_cell.angle_alpha   90.00
_cell.angle_beta   90.00
_cell.angle_gamma   90.00
#
_symmetry.space_group_name_H-M   'P 1'
#
loop_
_entity.id
_entity.type
_entity.pdbx_description
1 polymer ?
#
loop_
_entity_poly.entity_id
_entity_poly.type
_entity_poly.pdbx_seq_one_letter_code
_entity_poly.pdbx_strand_id
1 'polypeptide(L)' 'MTEGRAWVYILSNRPFGTLYVGATTNLVQRIWQHKNEVVPSFTQRYHLHRLVYFEEHQGI' A
#
# COMPACT_ATOMS: atom_id res chain seq x y z
N MET A 1 -0.57 13.19 -21.14
CA MET A 1 -0.49 12.62 -20.46
C MET A 1 -1.39 12.60 -19.51
N THR A 2 -1.60 11.92 -18.92
CA THR A 2 -2.51 11.90 -18.05
C THR A 2 -2.17 12.60 -16.90
N GLU A 3 -3.05 13.10 -16.26
CA GLU A 3 -2.81 13.64 -15.08
C GLU A 3 -2.42 12.61 -14.22
N GLY A 4 -1.42 12.70 -13.56
CA GLY A 4 -0.95 11.76 -12.62
C GLY A 4 -1.85 11.70 -11.42
N ARG A 5 -2.15 10.49 -11.01
CA ARG A 5 -2.87 10.21 -9.80
C ARG A 5 -2.04 9.24 -9.01
N ALA A 6 -1.90 9.47 -7.74
CA ALA A 6 -1.16 8.55 -6.87
C ALA A 6 -1.84 8.48 -5.51
N TRP A 7 -1.57 7.41 -4.81
CA TRP A 7 -2.11 7.20 -3.47
C TRP A 7 -0.96 6.94 -2.53
N VAL A 8 -1.04 7.55 -1.35
CA VAL A 8 -0.20 7.18 -0.23
C VAL A 8 -1.06 6.30 0.66
N TYR A 9 -0.52 5.19 1.11
CA TYR A 9 -1.30 4.25 1.89
C TYR A 9 -0.48 3.69 3.05
N ILE A 10 -1.18 3.20 4.07
CA ILE A 10 -0.54 2.60 5.22
C ILE A 10 -1.14 1.22 5.44
N LEU A 11 -0.27 0.23 5.55
CA LEU A 11 -0.66 -1.15 5.84
C LEU A 11 -0.18 -1.53 7.24
N SER A 12 -0.88 -2.47 7.85
CA SER A 12 -0.48 -2.96 9.14
C SER A 12 -0.70 -4.47 9.20
N ASN A 13 -0.03 -5.14 10.12
CA ASN A 13 -0.26 -6.57 10.32
C ASN A 13 -1.28 -6.79 11.44
N ARG A 14 -1.39 -5.85 12.36
CA ARG A 14 -2.34 -5.95 13.47
C ARG A 14 -2.36 -4.59 14.17
N PRO A 15 -3.36 -4.33 15.03
CA PRO A 15 -3.39 -3.10 15.82
C PRO A 15 -2.12 -2.97 16.64
N PHE A 16 -1.55 -1.77 16.64
CA PHE A 16 -0.30 -1.46 17.35
C PHE A 16 0.86 -2.32 16.91
N GLY A 17 0.77 -2.92 15.72
CA GLY A 17 1.86 -3.72 15.18
C GLY A 17 2.73 -2.91 14.24
N THR A 18 3.36 -3.61 13.29
CA THR A 18 4.23 -2.97 12.32
C THR A 18 3.42 -2.24 11.26
N LEU A 19 3.90 -1.07 10.87
CA LEU A 19 3.27 -0.27 9.82
C LEU A 19 4.19 -0.17 8.63
N TYR A 20 3.60 -0.06 7.46
CA TYR A 20 4.33 0.20 6.22
C TYR A 20 3.64 1.33 5.48
N VAL A 21 4.40 2.35 5.11
CA VAL A 21 3.88 3.47 4.35
C VAL A 21 4.39 3.34 2.93
N GLY A 22 3.49 3.35 1.97
CA GLY A 22 3.87 3.21 0.56
C GLY A 22 3.15 4.22 -0.30
N ALA A 23 3.55 4.27 -1.56
CA ALA A 23 2.90 5.11 -2.56
C ALA A 23 2.77 4.34 -3.85
N THR A 24 1.69 4.57 -4.58
CA THR A 24 1.47 3.85 -5.83
C THR A 24 0.55 4.66 -6.72
N THR A 25 0.66 4.44 -8.03
CA THR A 25 -0.28 4.99 -8.98
C THR A 25 -1.44 4.03 -9.27
N ASN A 26 -1.45 2.86 -8.65
CA ASN A 26 -2.54 1.91 -8.80
C ASN A 26 -2.79 1.22 -7.46
N LEU A 27 -3.62 1.83 -6.64
CA LEU A 27 -3.84 1.38 -5.27
C LEU A 27 -4.45 -0.01 -5.23
N VAL A 28 -5.46 -0.27 -6.04
CA VAL A 28 -6.16 -1.55 -6.01
C VAL A 28 -5.20 -2.70 -6.32
N GLN A 29 -4.39 -2.53 -7.36
CA GLN A 29 -3.43 -3.56 -7.74
C GLN A 29 -2.38 -3.76 -6.65
N ARG A 30 -1.91 -2.66 -6.06
CA ARG A 30 -0.86 -2.74 -5.05
C ARG A 30 -1.37 -3.44 -3.79
N ILE A 31 -2.59 -3.13 -3.37
CA ILE A 31 -3.18 -3.79 -2.21
C ILE A 31 -3.37 -5.28 -2.47
N TRP A 32 -3.80 -5.63 -3.69
CA TRP A 32 -3.94 -7.03 -4.07
C TRP A 32 -2.59 -7.76 -3.96
N GLN A 33 -1.53 -7.11 -4.45
CA GLN A 33 -0.20 -7.71 -4.39
C GLN A 33 0.26 -7.94 -2.95
N HIS A 34 -0.01 -7.00 -2.07
CA HIS A 34 0.37 -7.15 -0.67
C HIS A 34 -0.44 -8.25 0.00
N LYS A 35 -1.73 -8.31 -0.26
CA LYS A 35 -2.59 -9.32 0.37
C LYS A 35 -2.21 -10.72 -0.09
N ASN A 36 -1.74 -10.87 -1.31
CA ASN A 36 -1.36 -12.16 -1.84
C ASN A 36 0.14 -12.42 -1.72
N GLU A 37 0.86 -11.50 -1.09
CA GLU A 37 2.30 -11.65 -0.82
C GLU A 37 3.08 -11.96 -2.09
N VAL A 38 2.69 -11.30 -3.19
CA VAL A 38 3.34 -11.53 -4.47
C VAL A 38 4.67 -10.79 -4.54
N VAL A 39 4.78 -9.68 -3.84
CA VAL A 39 5.98 -8.85 -3.87
C VAL A 39 6.88 -9.27 -2.72
N PRO A 40 8.10 -9.80 -3.00
CA PRO A 40 9.01 -10.18 -1.93
C PRO A 40 9.60 -8.92 -1.32
N SER A 41 9.06 -8.49 -0.25
CA SER A 41 9.40 -7.20 0.33
C SER A 41 9.19 -7.23 1.82
N PHE A 42 9.40 -6.08 2.41
CA PHE A 42 9.16 -5.86 3.83
C PHE A 42 7.74 -6.26 4.20
N THR A 43 6.76 -5.95 3.33
CA THR A 43 5.37 -6.25 3.64
C THR A 43 5.09 -7.75 3.68
N GLN A 44 5.77 -8.53 2.82
CA GLN A 44 5.61 -9.96 2.85
C GLN A 44 6.19 -10.53 4.15
N ARG A 45 7.34 -10.05 4.54
CA ARG A 45 8.03 -10.55 5.72
C ARG A 45 7.21 -10.36 6.98
N TYR A 46 6.48 -9.24 7.08
CA TYR A 46 5.71 -8.92 8.28
C TYR A 46 4.21 -9.12 8.10
N HIS A 47 3.80 -9.68 6.94
CA HIS A 47 2.39 -9.98 6.66
C HIS A 47 1.53 -8.71 6.78
N LEU A 48 1.97 -7.65 6.12
CA LEU A 48 1.27 -6.37 6.19
C LEU A 48 0.18 -6.33 5.13
N HIS A 49 -0.97 -6.91 5.44
CA HIS A 49 -2.06 -7.05 4.48
C HIS A 49 -3.23 -6.11 4.77
N ARG A 50 -3.24 -5.45 5.90
CA ARG A 50 -4.40 -4.68 6.33
C ARG A 50 -4.21 -3.23 5.97
N LEU A 51 -5.06 -2.72 5.08
CA LEU A 51 -5.03 -1.31 4.72
C LEU A 51 -5.74 -0.53 5.81
N VAL A 52 -5.04 0.37 6.46
CA VAL A 52 -5.62 1.16 7.56
C VAL A 52 -5.81 2.62 7.20
N TYR A 53 -5.18 3.09 6.11
CA TYR A 53 -5.32 4.49 5.71
C TYR A 53 -4.86 4.65 4.27
N PHE A 54 -5.49 5.55 3.54
CA PHE A 54 -4.98 5.96 2.23
C PHE A 54 -5.42 7.37 1.91
N GLU A 55 -4.65 8.04 1.06
CA GLU A 55 -5.00 9.36 0.54
C GLU A 55 -4.72 9.37 -0.93
N GLU A 56 -5.55 10.07 -1.68
CA GLU A 56 -5.33 10.26 -3.11
C GLU A 56 -4.71 11.62 -3.35
N HIS A 57 -3.72 11.67 -4.24
CA HIS A 57 -3.07 12.90 -4.65
C HIS A 57 -3.11 13.01 -6.16
N GLN A 58 -3.31 14.20 -6.66
CA GLN A 58 -3.35 14.47 -8.09
C GLN A 58 -2.25 15.45 -8.47
N GLY A 59 -1.92 15.50 -9.76
CA GLY A 59 -0.96 16.48 -10.24
C GLY A 59 0.48 16.10 -10.00
N ILE A 60 0.78 14.85 -10.01
CA ILE A 60 2.12 14.38 -9.76
C ILE A 60 3.01 14.45 -10.96
#